data_6b6fff46445b7aa5a8ce3ebac2f4bacf
#
_entry.id   6b6fff46445b7aa5a8ce3ebac2f4bacf
#
_cell.length_a   1.000
_cell.length_b   1.000
_cell.length_c   1.000
_cell.angle_alpha   90.00
_cell.angle_beta   90.00
_cell.angle_gamma   90.00
#
_symmetry.space_group_name_H-M   'P 1'
#
loop_
_entity.id
_entity.type
_entity.pdbx_description
1 polymer ?
#
loop_
_entity_poly.entity_id
_entity_poly.type
_entity_poly.pdbx_seq_one_letter_code
_entity_poly.pdbx_strand_id
1 'polypeptide(L)'
;TDYLAEQVVPWSYGKFPYAKSWNEGFSLDLDAPKGIYRSNCLARINVADKMTTPKAQAELEEFRESFGRPAQATLLYHWARLIEMVYACEHAIELLKDPEITDPNVRSEVEPGAGRGVGCVEAPRGTLIHDYSTDENGLITRANMIVGTTHNLGPINMSVNQAARSLIHEGNVDEGILNKIDMSLRAYDP
;
A
#
# COMPACT_ATOMS: atom_id res chain seq x y z
N THR A 1 13.25 7.04 -3.81
CA THR A 1 13.79 5.66 -3.82
C THR A 1 15.01 5.48 -2.93
N ASP A 2 15.70 6.55 -2.55
CA ASP A 2 16.90 6.46 -1.68
C ASP A 2 16.58 6.03 -0.25
N TYR A 3 15.32 6.14 0.16
CA TYR A 3 14.85 5.72 1.49
C TYR A 3 14.36 4.28 1.55
N LEU A 4 14.19 3.63 0.40
CA LEU A 4 13.73 2.25 0.31
C LEU A 4 14.85 1.35 -0.21
N ALA A 5 14.99 0.19 0.41
CA ALA A 5 15.78 -0.91 -0.10
C ALA A 5 14.86 -2.09 -0.40
N GLU A 6 15.33 -3.02 -1.21
CA GLU A 6 14.56 -4.18 -1.62
C GLU A 6 15.23 -5.45 -1.12
N GLN A 7 14.42 -6.39 -0.65
CA GLN A 7 14.86 -7.71 -0.22
C GLN A 7 14.26 -8.77 -1.14
N VAL A 8 15.11 -9.60 -1.71
CA VAL A 8 14.70 -10.80 -2.45
C VAL A 8 14.52 -11.96 -1.46
N VAL A 9 13.35 -12.60 -1.51
CA VAL A 9 13.08 -13.78 -0.67
C VAL A 9 13.66 -15.02 -1.31
N PRO A 10 14.41 -15.88 -0.60
CA PRO A 10 15.16 -16.97 -1.19
C PRO A 10 14.32 -18.03 -1.94
N TRP A 11 13.07 -18.23 -1.55
CA TRP A 11 12.14 -19.22 -2.13
C TRP A 11 11.11 -18.61 -3.06
N SER A 12 11.27 -17.36 -3.42
CA SER A 12 10.35 -16.60 -4.27
C SER A 12 11.14 -15.70 -5.21
N TYR A 13 10.64 -15.50 -6.41
CA TYR A 13 11.14 -14.47 -7.31
C TYR A 13 10.62 -13.07 -6.96
N GLY A 14 9.78 -12.98 -5.94
CA GLY A 14 9.29 -11.72 -5.41
C GLY A 14 10.33 -11.02 -4.53
N LYS A 15 10.17 -9.72 -4.41
CA LYS A 15 10.94 -8.87 -3.50
C LYS A 15 9.99 -7.91 -2.81
N PHE A 16 10.39 -7.41 -1.64
CA PHE A 16 9.63 -6.39 -0.95
C PHE A 16 10.55 -5.26 -0.47
N PRO A 17 10.08 -4.01 -0.48
CA PRO A 17 10.84 -2.89 0.03
C PRO A 17 10.78 -2.81 1.56
N TYR A 18 11.78 -2.17 2.14
CA TYR A 18 11.84 -1.81 3.55
C TYR A 18 12.42 -0.41 3.74
N ALA A 19 12.08 0.25 4.84
CA ALA A 19 12.56 1.60 5.13
C ALA A 19 14.02 1.57 5.58
N LYS A 20 14.91 1.99 4.72
CA LYS A 20 16.35 1.95 4.92
C LYS A 20 16.85 3.00 5.91
N SER A 21 16.24 4.19 5.88
CA SER A 21 16.71 5.33 6.67
C SER A 21 16.27 5.32 8.13
N TRP A 22 15.24 4.52 8.48
CA TRP A 22 14.68 4.51 9.83
C TRP A 22 15.31 3.48 10.74
N ASN A 23 15.89 2.43 10.16
CA ASN A 23 16.52 1.35 10.89
C ASN A 23 17.70 0.80 10.10
N GLU A 24 18.64 0.22 10.79
CA GLU A 24 19.76 -0.52 10.18
C GLU A 24 19.27 -1.90 9.70
N GLY A 25 18.95 -2.00 8.42
CA GLY A 25 18.46 -3.22 7.78
C GLY A 25 16.97 -3.48 8.00
N PHE A 26 16.55 -4.75 7.91
CA PHE A 26 15.15 -5.14 8.13
C PHE A 26 15.07 -6.37 9.05
N SER A 27 13.91 -6.51 9.73
CA SER A 27 13.56 -7.71 10.49
C SER A 27 12.04 -7.90 10.47
N LEU A 28 11.60 -9.13 10.23
CA LEU A 28 10.21 -9.57 10.34
C LEU A 28 9.89 -10.17 11.72
N ASP A 29 10.84 -10.11 12.66
CA ASP A 29 10.61 -10.55 14.02
C ASP A 29 9.52 -9.69 14.67
N LEU A 30 8.50 -10.33 15.24
CA LEU A 30 7.38 -9.65 15.87
C LEU A 30 7.81 -8.87 17.12
N ASP A 31 8.84 -9.34 17.81
CA ASP A 31 9.34 -8.73 19.03
C ASP A 31 10.38 -7.64 18.76
N ALA A 32 11.02 -7.67 17.58
CA ALA A 32 12.05 -6.72 17.18
C ALA A 32 11.96 -6.37 15.67
N PRO A 33 10.83 -5.79 15.20
CA PRO A 33 10.68 -5.42 13.80
C PRO A 33 11.61 -4.27 13.42
N LYS A 34 12.20 -4.34 12.21
CA LYS A 34 13.07 -3.29 11.68
C LYS A 34 12.72 -2.99 10.23
N GLY A 35 12.73 -1.71 9.86
CA GLY A 35 12.56 -1.26 8.49
C GLY A 35 11.21 -1.56 7.86
N ILE A 36 10.27 -2.14 8.62
CA ILE A 36 8.95 -2.53 8.12
C ILE A 36 8.00 -1.34 8.20
N TYR A 37 7.29 -1.11 7.11
CA TYR A 37 6.26 -0.09 7.01
C TYR A 37 5.03 -0.68 6.32
N ARG A 38 3.92 0.02 6.43
CA ARG A 38 2.65 -0.31 5.77
C ARG A 38 2.30 0.73 4.73
N SER A 39 1.62 0.31 3.68
CA SER A 39 0.94 1.16 2.72
C SER A 39 -0.55 0.82 2.66
N ASN A 40 -1.28 1.31 1.63
CA ASN A 40 -2.70 1.05 1.47
C ASN A 40 -3.58 2.02 2.31
N CYS A 41 -4.89 1.83 2.29
CA CYS A 41 -5.89 2.74 2.88
C CYS A 41 -5.62 3.10 4.34
N LEU A 42 -5.29 2.15 5.20
CA LEU A 42 -5.02 2.43 6.61
C LEU A 42 -3.80 3.36 6.79
N ALA A 43 -2.76 3.18 5.98
CA ALA A 43 -1.60 4.06 6.02
C ALA A 43 -1.97 5.48 5.58
N ARG A 44 -2.75 5.62 4.48
CA ARG A 44 -3.18 6.93 3.97
C ARG A 44 -4.03 7.69 4.99
N ILE A 45 -5.04 7.09 5.60
CA ILE A 45 -5.86 7.79 6.59
C ILE A 45 -5.12 8.09 7.90
N ASN A 46 -4.05 7.36 8.20
CA ASN A 46 -3.16 7.69 9.31
C ASN A 46 -2.27 8.89 8.99
N VAL A 47 -1.82 9.05 7.75
CA VAL A 47 -0.91 10.12 7.32
C VAL A 47 -1.68 11.38 6.91
N ALA A 48 -2.80 11.24 6.21
CA ALA A 48 -3.61 12.37 5.77
C ALA A 48 -4.08 13.23 6.96
N ASP A 49 -4.09 14.54 6.79
CA ASP A 49 -4.64 15.42 7.82
C ASP A 49 -6.17 15.42 7.77
N LYS A 50 -6.75 15.40 6.59
CA LYS A 50 -8.20 15.43 6.35
C LYS A 50 -8.56 14.73 5.06
N MET A 51 -9.84 14.35 4.91
CA MET A 51 -10.47 14.08 3.62
C MET A 51 -10.98 15.39 3.02
N THR A 52 -10.97 15.51 1.70
CA THR A 52 -11.40 16.73 1.00
C THR A 52 -12.91 16.76 0.72
N THR A 53 -13.61 15.65 0.91
CA THR A 53 -15.05 15.54 0.72
C THR A 53 -15.77 15.41 2.05
N PRO A 54 -17.00 15.98 2.20
CA PRO A 54 -17.62 16.17 3.51
C PRO A 54 -18.01 14.87 4.23
N LYS A 55 -18.55 13.88 3.52
CA LYS A 55 -18.97 12.62 4.15
C LYS A 55 -17.76 11.76 4.54
N ALA A 56 -16.76 11.67 3.64
CA ALA A 56 -15.53 10.95 3.96
C ALA A 56 -14.79 11.61 5.12
N GLN A 57 -14.86 12.94 5.26
CA GLN A 57 -14.28 13.64 6.42
C GLN A 57 -15.00 13.26 7.72
N ALA A 58 -16.31 13.21 7.74
CA ALA A 58 -17.08 12.81 8.91
C ALA A 58 -16.75 11.36 9.35
N GLU A 59 -16.66 10.45 8.39
CA GLU A 59 -16.26 9.06 8.64
C GLU A 59 -14.82 8.95 9.18
N LEU A 60 -13.90 9.78 8.67
CA LEU A 60 -12.52 9.83 9.18
C LEU A 60 -12.46 10.32 10.63
N GLU A 61 -13.28 11.29 11.00
CA GLU A 61 -13.38 11.81 12.35
C GLU A 61 -13.90 10.73 13.32
N GLU A 62 -14.99 10.04 12.97
CA GLU A 62 -15.52 8.92 13.75
C GLU A 62 -14.49 7.79 13.92
N PHE A 63 -13.78 7.45 12.86
CA PHE A 63 -12.70 6.47 12.90
C PHE A 63 -11.61 6.87 13.90
N ARG A 64 -11.19 8.14 13.86
CA ARG A 64 -10.12 8.65 14.73
C ARG A 64 -10.55 8.78 16.19
N GLU A 65 -11.79 9.13 16.43
CA GLU A 65 -12.37 9.14 17.78
C GLU A 65 -12.37 7.72 18.38
N SER A 66 -12.68 6.72 17.55
CA SER A 66 -12.77 5.32 17.99
C SER A 66 -11.42 4.66 18.23
N PHE A 67 -10.41 4.95 17.40
CA PHE A 67 -9.15 4.18 17.37
C PHE A 67 -7.88 5.03 17.56
N GLY A 68 -8.00 6.34 17.60
CA GLY A 68 -6.87 7.25 17.68
C GLY A 68 -6.08 7.39 16.38
N ARG A 69 -4.94 8.08 16.46
CA ARG A 69 -3.99 8.27 15.36
C ARG A 69 -2.56 8.15 15.87
N PRO A 70 -1.73 7.20 15.33
CA PRO A 70 -2.06 6.25 14.27
C PRO A 70 -2.82 5.01 14.76
N ALA A 71 -3.83 4.58 14.01
CA ALA A 71 -4.51 3.31 14.22
C ALA A 71 -3.71 2.17 13.58
N GLN A 72 -3.43 1.08 14.33
CA GLN A 72 -2.48 0.06 13.89
C GLN A 72 -3.07 -1.35 13.71
N ALA A 73 -4.27 -1.61 14.24
CA ALA A 73 -4.88 -2.94 14.14
C ALA A 73 -5.17 -3.32 12.67
N THR A 74 -4.75 -4.52 12.27
CA THR A 74 -4.79 -4.96 10.87
C THR A 74 -6.20 -4.95 10.29
N LEU A 75 -7.23 -5.38 11.04
CA LEU A 75 -8.60 -5.42 10.53
C LEU A 75 -9.19 -4.02 10.27
N LEU A 76 -8.59 -2.95 10.80
CA LEU A 76 -9.00 -1.57 10.51
C LEU A 76 -8.76 -1.15 9.07
N TYR A 77 -7.99 -1.91 8.29
CA TYR A 77 -7.91 -1.72 6.84
C TYR A 77 -9.28 -1.77 6.15
N HIS A 78 -10.20 -2.59 6.64
CA HIS A 78 -11.53 -2.68 6.07
C HIS A 78 -12.31 -1.38 6.26
N TRP A 79 -12.31 -0.82 7.48
CA TRP A 79 -12.99 0.46 7.72
C TRP A 79 -12.31 1.61 6.96
N ALA A 80 -10.99 1.67 7.00
CA ALA A 80 -10.23 2.66 6.23
C ALA A 80 -10.59 2.64 4.73
N ARG A 81 -10.77 1.44 4.16
CA ARG A 81 -11.17 1.27 2.75
C ARG A 81 -12.59 1.77 2.50
N LEU A 82 -13.51 1.57 3.43
CA LEU A 82 -14.86 2.12 3.32
C LEU A 82 -14.86 3.65 3.33
N ILE A 83 -14.04 4.29 4.17
CA ILE A 83 -13.86 5.75 4.16
C ILE A 83 -13.38 6.23 2.79
N GLU A 84 -12.37 5.56 2.22
CA GLU A 84 -11.86 5.90 0.89
C GLU A 84 -12.88 5.62 -0.23
N MET A 85 -13.73 4.62 -0.09
CA MET A 85 -14.83 4.37 -1.04
C MET A 85 -15.86 5.52 -1.01
N VAL A 86 -16.21 6.03 0.17
CA VAL A 86 -17.09 7.21 0.30
C VAL A 86 -16.43 8.41 -0.37
N TYR A 87 -15.15 8.65 -0.08
CA TYR A 87 -14.37 9.69 -0.73
C TYR A 87 -14.39 9.57 -2.26
N ALA A 88 -14.10 8.38 -2.78
CA ALA A 88 -14.06 8.15 -4.22
C ALA A 88 -15.40 8.42 -4.90
N CYS A 89 -16.52 8.02 -4.27
CA CYS A 89 -17.87 8.30 -4.80
C CYS A 89 -18.17 9.80 -4.81
N GLU A 90 -17.87 10.52 -3.73
CA GLU A 90 -18.10 11.97 -3.68
C GLU A 90 -17.22 12.70 -4.69
N HIS A 91 -15.94 12.35 -4.77
CA HIS A 91 -14.99 12.96 -5.69
C HIS A 91 -15.30 12.64 -7.15
N ALA A 92 -15.79 11.46 -7.47
CA ALA A 92 -16.27 11.12 -8.81
C ALA A 92 -17.42 12.03 -9.26
N ILE A 93 -18.34 12.40 -8.36
CA ILE A 93 -19.42 13.34 -8.66
C ILE A 93 -18.88 14.75 -8.93
N GLU A 94 -17.82 15.15 -8.24
CA GLU A 94 -17.12 16.43 -8.47
C GLU A 94 -16.46 16.43 -9.85
N LEU A 95 -15.69 15.40 -10.18
CA LEU A 95 -15.00 15.26 -11.46
C LEU A 95 -15.98 15.23 -12.65
N LEU A 96 -17.14 14.59 -12.52
CA LEU A 96 -18.17 14.57 -13.57
C LEU A 96 -18.75 15.96 -13.89
N LYS A 97 -18.57 16.92 -13.00
CA LYS A 97 -19.01 18.32 -13.20
C LYS A 97 -17.89 19.21 -13.75
N ASP A 98 -16.67 18.70 -13.78
CA ASP A 98 -15.52 19.44 -14.28
C ASP A 98 -15.56 19.50 -15.81
N PRO A 99 -15.55 20.69 -16.42
CA PRO A 99 -15.57 20.83 -17.89
C PRO A 99 -14.33 20.23 -18.56
N GLU A 100 -13.21 20.12 -17.85
CA GLU A 100 -11.98 19.53 -18.38
C GLU A 100 -12.08 18.03 -18.62
N ILE A 101 -13.09 17.33 -18.06
CA ILE A 101 -13.27 15.89 -18.25
C ILE A 101 -13.48 15.49 -19.71
N THR A 102 -13.90 16.43 -20.55
CA THR A 102 -14.14 16.25 -21.98
C THR A 102 -13.04 16.88 -22.86
N ASP A 103 -11.94 17.36 -22.27
CA ASP A 103 -10.83 17.94 -23.02
C ASP A 103 -10.19 16.87 -23.93
N PRO A 104 -10.07 17.14 -25.25
CA PRO A 104 -9.43 16.24 -26.19
C PRO A 104 -7.90 16.13 -25.99
N ASN A 105 -7.27 17.04 -25.26
CA ASN A 105 -5.82 17.05 -25.00
C ASN A 105 -5.44 16.07 -23.88
N VAL A 106 -5.64 14.78 -24.12
CA VAL A 106 -5.40 13.72 -23.13
C VAL A 106 -4.03 13.06 -23.24
N ARG A 107 -3.17 13.54 -24.12
CA ARG A 107 -1.87 12.93 -24.43
C ARG A 107 -0.79 13.97 -24.69
N SER A 108 0.36 13.78 -24.06
CA SER A 108 1.58 14.52 -24.42
C SER A 108 2.33 13.79 -25.53
N GLU A 109 2.94 14.56 -26.45
CA GLU A 109 3.89 14.02 -27.42
C GLU A 109 5.18 13.66 -26.68
N VAL A 110 5.72 12.47 -27.00
CA VAL A 110 6.95 11.96 -26.41
C VAL A 110 7.91 11.58 -27.53
N GLU A 111 9.11 12.14 -27.49
CA GLU A 111 10.19 11.78 -28.38
C GLU A 111 11.02 10.62 -27.79
N PRO A 112 11.37 9.61 -28.61
CA PRO A 112 12.26 8.54 -28.17
C PRO A 112 13.64 9.10 -27.78
N GLY A 113 14.24 8.55 -26.74
CA GLY A 113 15.57 9.00 -26.32
C GLY A 113 16.12 8.22 -25.13
N ALA A 114 17.43 8.32 -24.96
CA ALA A 114 18.10 7.77 -23.79
C ALA A 114 17.77 8.59 -22.54
N GLY A 115 17.42 7.91 -21.46
CA GLY A 115 17.11 8.60 -20.22
C GLY A 115 16.72 7.66 -19.09
N ARG A 116 16.50 8.25 -17.92
CA ARG A 116 15.89 7.58 -16.78
C ARG A 116 14.74 8.42 -16.24
N GLY A 117 13.61 7.79 -16.07
CA GLY A 117 12.43 8.40 -15.46
C GLY A 117 11.93 7.59 -14.26
N VAL A 118 11.52 8.29 -13.21
CA VAL A 118 10.83 7.70 -12.07
C VAL A 118 9.48 8.38 -11.94
N GLY A 119 8.41 7.59 -12.03
CA GLY A 119 7.06 8.05 -11.80
C GLY A 119 6.44 7.33 -10.62
N CYS A 120 5.56 8.00 -9.88
CA CYS A 120 4.77 7.36 -8.84
C CYS A 120 3.32 7.82 -8.89
N VAL A 121 2.43 6.92 -8.51
CA VAL A 121 1.00 7.20 -8.36
C VAL A 121 0.47 6.43 -7.17
N GLU A 122 -0.43 7.06 -6.43
CA GLU A 122 -1.11 6.36 -5.33
C GLU A 122 -2.23 5.51 -5.89
N ALA A 123 -2.08 4.19 -5.75
CA ALA A 123 -3.07 3.20 -6.14
C ALA A 123 -3.84 2.70 -4.90
N PRO A 124 -5.00 2.04 -5.05
CA PRO A 124 -5.81 1.58 -3.90
C PRO A 124 -5.02 0.76 -2.88
N ARG A 125 -4.11 -0.10 -3.33
CA ARG A 125 -3.31 -1.00 -2.48
C ARG A 125 -1.99 -0.40 -1.99
N GLY A 126 -1.66 0.81 -2.41
CA GLY A 126 -0.43 1.52 -2.04
C GLY A 126 0.23 2.23 -3.21
N THR A 127 1.31 2.92 -2.94
CA THR A 127 2.04 3.70 -3.95
C THR A 127 2.67 2.80 -5.00
N LEU A 128 2.33 3.01 -6.26
CA LEU A 128 2.97 2.37 -7.39
C LEU A 128 4.16 3.23 -7.83
N ILE A 129 5.35 2.65 -7.86
CA ILE A 129 6.57 3.33 -8.29
C ILE A 129 7.13 2.60 -9.51
N HIS A 130 7.32 3.33 -10.60
CA HIS A 130 7.96 2.85 -11.82
C HIS A 130 9.27 3.60 -12.03
N ASP A 131 10.37 2.86 -12.21
CA ASP A 131 11.71 3.38 -12.47
C ASP A 131 12.25 2.70 -13.74
N TYR A 132 12.30 3.44 -14.83
CA TYR A 132 12.75 2.94 -16.13
C TYR A 132 13.97 3.68 -16.62
N SER A 133 14.84 2.96 -17.33
CA SER A 133 15.87 3.55 -18.18
C SER A 133 15.67 3.10 -19.63
N THR A 134 15.93 4.00 -20.57
CA THR A 134 15.79 3.75 -22.00
C THR A 134 17.10 4.02 -22.73
N ASP A 135 17.27 3.43 -23.90
CA ASP A 135 18.33 3.74 -24.85
C ASP A 135 17.94 4.92 -25.79
N GLU A 136 18.81 5.21 -26.76
CA GLU A 136 18.62 6.27 -27.74
C GLU A 136 17.38 6.08 -28.65
N ASN A 137 16.91 4.85 -28.77
CA ASN A 137 15.71 4.50 -29.53
C ASN A 137 14.44 4.49 -28.69
N GLY A 138 14.54 4.81 -27.39
CA GLY A 138 13.44 4.73 -26.44
C GLY A 138 13.11 3.32 -25.95
N LEU A 139 13.96 2.31 -26.23
CA LEU A 139 13.77 0.95 -25.75
C LEU A 139 14.21 0.82 -24.30
N ILE A 140 13.41 0.11 -23.50
CA ILE A 140 13.69 -0.08 -22.08
C ILE A 140 14.91 -0.95 -21.89
N THR A 141 15.95 -0.42 -21.26
CA THR A 141 17.19 -1.12 -20.87
C THR A 141 17.19 -1.56 -19.42
N ARG A 142 16.41 -0.89 -18.56
CA ARG A 142 16.22 -1.24 -17.15
C ARG A 142 14.80 -0.90 -16.72
N ALA A 143 14.18 -1.82 -15.99
CA ALA A 143 12.90 -1.61 -15.35
C ALA A 143 12.96 -2.04 -13.87
N ASN A 144 12.42 -1.21 -12.99
CA ASN A 144 12.17 -1.55 -11.60
C ASN A 144 10.78 -1.03 -11.21
N MET A 145 9.96 -1.91 -10.67
CA MET A 145 8.59 -1.58 -10.28
C MET A 145 8.37 -2.01 -8.83
N ILE A 146 7.94 -1.05 -8.00
CA ILE A 146 7.47 -1.33 -6.65
C ILE A 146 5.96 -1.11 -6.67
N VAL A 147 5.24 -2.20 -6.57
CA VAL A 147 3.78 -2.24 -6.72
C VAL A 147 3.10 -2.13 -5.34
N GLY A 148 1.85 -1.65 -5.30
CA GLY A 148 1.13 -1.42 -4.05
C GLY A 148 1.18 -2.57 -3.04
N THR A 149 0.84 -3.79 -3.46
CA THR A 149 0.90 -4.97 -2.57
C THR A 149 2.33 -5.34 -2.18
N THR A 150 3.32 -5.05 -3.03
CA THR A 150 4.74 -5.33 -2.74
C THR A 150 5.22 -4.62 -1.48
N HIS A 151 4.76 -3.40 -1.22
CA HIS A 151 5.06 -2.68 0.02
C HIS A 151 4.61 -3.44 1.27
N ASN A 152 3.51 -4.16 1.17
CA ASN A 152 2.85 -4.82 2.29
C ASN A 152 3.32 -6.27 2.52
N LEU A 153 4.21 -6.84 1.71
CA LEU A 153 4.65 -8.23 1.88
C LEU A 153 5.27 -8.49 3.25
N GLY A 154 6.09 -7.57 3.75
CA GLY A 154 6.63 -7.65 5.11
C GLY A 154 5.53 -7.62 6.18
N PRO A 155 4.69 -6.58 6.24
CA PRO A 155 3.57 -6.49 7.17
C PRO A 155 2.56 -7.65 7.07
N ILE A 156 2.27 -8.15 5.88
CA ILE A 156 1.41 -9.32 5.66
C ILE A 156 2.00 -10.53 6.37
N ASN A 157 3.27 -10.84 6.12
CA ASN A 157 3.96 -11.96 6.78
C ASN A 157 3.91 -11.84 8.30
N MET A 158 4.14 -10.64 8.84
CA MET A 158 4.06 -10.39 10.28
C MET A 158 2.63 -10.58 10.81
N SER A 159 1.62 -10.05 10.12
CA SER A 159 0.22 -10.18 10.53
C SER A 159 -0.25 -11.64 10.54
N VAL A 160 0.10 -12.40 9.51
CA VAL A 160 -0.19 -13.84 9.42
C VAL A 160 0.53 -14.62 10.53
N ASN A 161 1.82 -14.33 10.76
CA ASN A 161 2.59 -14.96 11.83
C ASN A 161 1.99 -14.66 13.21
N GLN A 162 1.62 -13.42 13.48
CA GLN A 162 0.98 -13.01 14.74
C GLN A 162 -0.37 -13.71 14.93
N ALA A 163 -1.21 -13.75 13.90
CA ALA A 163 -2.49 -14.45 13.94
C ALA A 163 -2.32 -15.95 14.19
N ALA A 164 -1.38 -16.58 13.47
CA ALA A 164 -1.09 -18.01 13.67
C ALA A 164 -0.60 -18.31 15.09
N ARG A 165 0.34 -17.54 15.63
CA ARG A 165 0.83 -17.70 17.01
C ARG A 165 -0.29 -17.54 18.06
N SER A 166 -1.26 -16.66 17.80
CA SER A 166 -2.35 -16.37 18.72
C SER A 166 -3.51 -17.37 18.64
N LEU A 167 -3.65 -18.09 17.54
CA LEU A 167 -4.81 -18.95 17.29
C LEU A 167 -4.48 -20.44 17.28
N ILE A 168 -3.25 -20.82 16.92
CA ILE A 168 -2.82 -22.21 16.89
C ILE A 168 -2.21 -22.57 18.24
N HIS A 169 -2.88 -23.43 18.98
CA HIS A 169 -2.41 -23.95 20.26
C HIS A 169 -2.22 -25.47 20.17
N GLU A 170 -1.10 -25.98 20.67
CA GLU A 170 -0.79 -27.42 20.73
C GLU A 170 -0.89 -28.14 19.36
N GLY A 171 -0.68 -27.42 18.27
CA GLY A 171 -0.80 -27.97 16.92
C GLY A 171 -2.22 -28.18 16.42
N ASN A 172 -3.23 -27.76 17.18
CA ASN A 172 -4.63 -27.83 16.75
C ASN A 172 -4.90 -26.80 15.64
N VAL A 173 -5.28 -27.29 14.48
CA VAL A 173 -5.63 -26.48 13.30
C VAL A 173 -6.93 -27.00 12.71
N ASP A 174 -7.92 -26.15 12.63
CA ASP A 174 -9.18 -26.40 11.92
C ASP A 174 -9.46 -25.32 10.87
N GLU A 175 -10.48 -25.52 10.05
CA GLU A 175 -10.85 -24.54 9.01
C GLU A 175 -11.24 -23.18 9.58
N GLY A 176 -11.84 -23.14 10.77
CA GLY A 176 -12.21 -21.89 11.44
C GLY A 176 -10.99 -21.08 11.86
N ILE A 177 -9.96 -21.74 12.36
CA ILE A 177 -8.66 -21.12 12.69
C ILE A 177 -7.98 -20.61 11.42
N LEU A 178 -7.92 -21.44 10.38
CA LEU A 178 -7.33 -21.05 9.10
C LEU A 178 -8.04 -19.84 8.49
N ASN A 179 -9.36 -19.81 8.50
CA ASN A 179 -10.14 -18.66 8.04
C ASN A 179 -9.84 -17.38 8.82
N LYS A 180 -9.67 -17.45 10.15
CA LYS A 180 -9.31 -16.29 10.98
C LYS A 180 -7.90 -15.79 10.66
N ILE A 181 -6.95 -16.69 10.41
CA ILE A 181 -5.61 -16.32 9.98
C ILE A 181 -5.67 -15.65 8.61
N ASP A 182 -6.42 -16.20 7.67
CA ASP A 182 -6.61 -15.67 6.33
C ASP A 182 -7.29 -14.28 6.32
N MET A 183 -8.17 -13.99 7.28
CA MET A 183 -8.72 -12.63 7.45
C MET A 183 -7.64 -11.58 7.65
N SER A 184 -6.54 -11.90 8.29
CA SER A 184 -5.42 -10.97 8.49
C SER A 184 -4.69 -10.65 7.18
N LEU A 185 -4.65 -11.59 6.24
CA LEU A 185 -4.14 -11.41 4.89
C LEU A 185 -5.12 -10.57 4.04
N ARG A 186 -6.39 -10.97 4.04
CA ARG A 186 -7.45 -10.28 3.24
C ARG A 186 -7.61 -8.82 3.60
N ALA A 187 -7.29 -8.42 4.83
CA ALA A 187 -7.34 -7.02 5.24
C ALA A 187 -6.48 -6.11 4.34
N TYR A 188 -5.37 -6.62 3.83
CA TYR A 188 -4.49 -5.87 2.92
C TYR A 188 -4.99 -5.82 1.47
N ASP A 189 -6.01 -6.61 1.10
CA ASP A 189 -6.52 -6.72 -0.28
C ASP A 189 -5.37 -7.04 -1.25
N PRO A 190 -4.65 -8.17 -1.06
CA PRO A 190 -3.44 -8.50 -1.79
C PRO A 190 -3.72 -8.94 -3.23
#